data_60db1725141b3e6b1c0c4cb28bab95b2
#
_entry.id   60db1725141b3e6b1c0c4cb28bab95b2
#
_cell.length_a   1.000
_cell.length_b   1.000
_cell.length_c   1.000
_cell.angle_alpha   90.00
_cell.angle_beta   90.00
_cell.angle_gamma   90.00
#
_symmetry.space_group_name_H-M   'P 1'
#
loop_
_entity.id
_entity.type
_entity.pdbx_description
1 polymer ?
#
loop_
_entity_poly.entity_id
_entity_poly.type
_entity_poly.pdbx_seq_one_letter_code
_entity_poly.pdbx_strand_id
1 'polypeptide(L)'
;MAAVQTRRKRKLGQFLNALRKRAGKTEVDYHALTRKTQSTLSRMENGYISPSWTELGALLGLYGATDAERREAEALWEDAKQDSTRLANAAAYTPEARTYARQEADATEVRTIEMIVIPGLLQTAAYASAVRLAGQRFLDPSVPVDQAVAALASRQRRLPGLRLHAVIDEAALHRVVGGPDVMHAQLSQLLEMARQPDITIQVIPFGAGAYGTMSGGGATALRFDAGDPSSVYLEYAGGGKWVDNPADVEKYLLHFEDMAAQVALSPKESAALIRKLATALKET
;
A
#
# COMPACT_ATOMS: atom_id res chain seq x y z
N MET A 1 12.16 4.17 -19.38
CA MET A 1 11.21 3.94 -18.26
C MET A 1 11.75 4.66 -17.03
N ALA A 2 10.92 5.44 -16.32
CA ALA A 2 11.33 6.04 -15.05
C ALA A 2 11.65 4.92 -14.05
N ALA A 3 12.76 5.05 -13.31
CA ALA A 3 13.13 4.08 -12.30
C ALA A 3 12.16 4.22 -11.12
N VAL A 4 11.48 3.13 -10.80
CA VAL A 4 10.47 3.08 -9.71
C VAL A 4 11.18 2.77 -8.41
N GLN A 5 10.94 3.59 -7.40
CA GLN A 5 11.37 3.33 -6.04
C GLN A 5 10.57 2.15 -5.48
N THR A 6 11.26 1.19 -4.85
CA THR A 6 10.61 0.08 -4.16
C THR A 6 11.14 -0.04 -2.74
N ARG A 7 10.34 -0.64 -1.84
CA ARG A 7 10.73 -0.84 -0.43
C ARG A 7 12.04 -1.63 -0.31
N ARG A 8 12.16 -2.72 -1.05
CA ARG A 8 13.33 -3.61 -1.02
C ARG A 8 14.60 -2.90 -1.48
N LYS A 9 14.51 -2.14 -2.60
CA LYS A 9 15.62 -1.30 -3.06
C LYS A 9 15.96 -0.19 -2.07
N ARG A 10 14.95 0.39 -1.41
CA ARG A 10 15.17 1.41 -0.38
C ARG A 10 15.90 0.83 0.83
N LYS A 11 15.51 -0.37 1.29
CA LYS A 11 16.18 -1.05 2.39
C LYS A 11 17.67 -1.26 2.09
N LEU A 12 17.97 -1.80 0.90
CA LEU A 12 19.36 -1.92 0.42
C LEU A 12 20.07 -0.55 0.37
N GLY A 13 19.39 0.46 -0.21
CA GLY A 13 19.94 1.82 -0.34
C GLY A 13 20.24 2.47 1.00
N GLN A 14 19.34 2.36 1.98
CA GLN A 14 19.53 2.86 3.34
C GLN A 14 20.68 2.15 4.05
N PHE A 15 20.78 0.84 3.89
CA PHE A 15 21.89 0.06 4.45
C PHE A 15 23.23 0.53 3.88
N LEU A 16 23.34 0.68 2.56
CA LEU A 16 24.55 1.19 1.90
C LEU A 16 24.88 2.63 2.31
N ASN A 17 23.87 3.50 2.48
CA ASN A 17 24.04 4.87 2.98
C ASN A 17 24.60 4.88 4.41
N ALA A 18 24.08 4.02 5.30
CA ALA A 18 24.58 3.89 6.66
C ALA A 18 26.05 3.47 6.70
N LEU A 19 26.42 2.45 5.91
CA LEU A 19 27.81 2.01 5.75
C LEU A 19 28.71 3.13 5.23
N ARG A 20 28.29 3.84 4.18
CA ARG A 20 29.04 4.95 3.60
C ARG A 20 29.28 6.04 4.62
N LYS A 21 28.24 6.48 5.34
CA LYS A 21 28.34 7.53 6.37
C LYS A 21 29.27 7.11 7.51
N ARG A 22 29.14 5.89 8.00
CA ARG A 22 30.02 5.34 9.04
C ARG A 22 31.50 5.33 8.59
N ALA A 23 31.75 4.98 7.33
CA ALA A 23 33.09 4.98 6.74
C ALA A 23 33.63 6.37 6.42
N GLY A 24 32.86 7.43 6.66
CA GLY A 24 33.25 8.81 6.31
C GLY A 24 33.43 9.06 4.80
N LYS A 25 32.83 8.20 3.96
CA LYS A 25 32.97 8.28 2.51
C LYS A 25 31.99 9.27 1.89
N THR A 26 32.49 10.02 0.91
CA THR A 26 31.75 11.09 0.24
C THR A 26 31.29 10.66 -1.16
N GLU A 27 30.57 11.55 -1.81
CA GLU A 27 30.19 11.40 -3.23
C GLU A 27 31.42 11.38 -4.16
N VAL A 28 32.50 12.06 -3.76
CA VAL A 28 33.77 12.07 -4.51
C VAL A 28 34.40 10.68 -4.51
N ASP A 29 34.41 10.01 -3.35
CA ASP A 29 34.90 8.63 -3.25
C ASP A 29 34.07 7.66 -4.11
N TYR A 30 32.73 7.82 -4.08
CA TYR A 30 31.84 7.04 -4.94
C TYR A 30 32.12 7.26 -6.42
N HIS A 31 32.27 8.54 -6.83
CA HIS A 31 32.61 8.87 -8.23
C HIS A 31 33.97 8.31 -8.64
N ALA A 32 34.97 8.41 -7.78
CA ALA A 32 36.31 7.86 -8.06
C ALA A 32 36.27 6.36 -8.32
N LEU A 33 35.44 5.61 -7.54
CA LEU A 33 35.30 4.17 -7.66
C LEU A 33 34.46 3.75 -8.87
N THR A 34 33.30 4.39 -9.08
CA THR A 34 32.26 3.90 -10.00
C THR A 34 32.18 4.67 -11.31
N ARG A 35 32.80 5.85 -11.40
CA ARG A 35 32.66 6.84 -12.48
C ARG A 35 31.23 7.35 -12.67
N LYS A 36 30.34 7.12 -11.69
CA LYS A 36 28.94 7.56 -11.70
C LYS A 36 28.77 8.86 -10.93
N THR A 37 27.68 9.58 -11.22
CA THR A 37 27.38 10.88 -10.62
C THR A 37 26.77 10.77 -9.23
N GLN A 38 26.81 11.88 -8.48
CA GLN A 38 26.10 12.05 -7.21
C GLN A 38 24.60 11.74 -7.35
N SER A 39 23.97 12.15 -8.45
CA SER A 39 22.56 11.83 -8.69
C SER A 39 22.30 10.31 -8.76
N THR A 40 23.26 9.54 -9.30
CA THR A 40 23.16 8.07 -9.31
C THR A 40 23.29 7.49 -7.92
N LEU A 41 24.24 8.00 -7.10
CA LEU A 41 24.38 7.60 -5.70
C LEU A 41 23.10 7.90 -4.91
N SER A 42 22.59 9.14 -5.02
CA SER A 42 21.35 9.54 -4.36
C SER A 42 20.17 8.66 -4.75
N ARG A 43 20.02 8.34 -6.04
CA ARG A 43 18.95 7.45 -6.52
C ARG A 43 19.09 6.02 -5.99
N MET A 44 20.31 5.53 -5.83
CA MET A 44 20.59 4.22 -5.26
C MET A 44 20.28 4.20 -3.76
N GLU A 45 20.77 5.18 -3.00
CA GLU A 45 20.54 5.29 -1.55
C GLU A 45 19.05 5.51 -1.21
N ASN A 46 18.30 6.15 -2.11
CA ASN A 46 16.85 6.33 -1.99
C ASN A 46 16.02 5.20 -2.63
N GLY A 47 16.64 4.12 -3.12
CA GLY A 47 15.95 2.93 -3.60
C GLY A 47 15.27 3.04 -4.97
N TYR A 48 15.65 4.02 -5.79
CA TYR A 48 15.17 4.10 -7.19
C TYR A 48 15.90 3.13 -8.11
N ILE A 49 17.16 2.83 -7.82
CA ILE A 49 17.99 1.88 -8.56
C ILE A 49 18.75 0.97 -7.59
N SER A 50 19.08 -0.23 -8.03
CA SER A 50 20.00 -1.13 -7.31
C SER A 50 21.38 -1.11 -7.97
N PRO A 51 22.47 -1.27 -7.21
CA PRO A 51 23.78 -1.49 -7.79
C PRO A 51 23.83 -2.81 -8.55
N SER A 52 24.72 -2.96 -9.52
CA SER A 52 25.09 -4.28 -10.04
C SER A 52 25.81 -5.08 -8.96
N TRP A 53 25.90 -6.40 -9.14
CA TRP A 53 26.62 -7.27 -8.18
C TRP A 53 28.09 -6.83 -8.00
N THR A 54 28.77 -6.54 -9.11
CA THR A 54 30.15 -6.05 -9.08
C THR A 54 30.27 -4.70 -8.39
N GLU A 55 29.32 -3.80 -8.60
CA GLU A 55 29.27 -2.49 -7.95
C GLU A 55 29.00 -2.64 -6.45
N LEU A 56 28.10 -3.53 -6.04
CA LEU A 56 27.84 -3.83 -4.63
C LEU A 56 29.13 -4.27 -3.93
N GLY A 57 29.84 -5.25 -4.49
CA GLY A 57 31.11 -5.71 -3.93
C GLY A 57 32.18 -4.62 -3.80
N ALA A 58 32.28 -3.76 -4.81
CA ALA A 58 33.19 -2.60 -4.78
C ALA A 58 32.82 -1.57 -3.71
N LEU A 59 31.51 -1.25 -3.57
CA LEU A 59 31.02 -0.34 -2.53
C LEU A 59 31.25 -0.90 -1.12
N LEU A 60 30.99 -2.19 -0.89
CA LEU A 60 31.24 -2.84 0.39
C LEU A 60 32.74 -2.82 0.75
N GLY A 61 33.60 -2.97 -0.25
CA GLY A 61 35.05 -2.81 -0.08
C GLY A 61 35.43 -1.35 0.29
N LEU A 62 34.90 -0.37 -0.44
CA LEU A 62 35.14 1.07 -0.19
C LEU A 62 34.68 1.49 1.21
N TYR A 63 33.53 0.93 1.68
CA TYR A 63 32.94 1.30 2.98
C TYR A 63 33.51 0.50 4.14
N GLY A 64 34.45 -0.43 3.89
CA GLY A 64 35.06 -1.25 4.93
C GLY A 64 34.04 -2.15 5.64
N ALA A 65 33.11 -2.73 4.88
CA ALA A 65 32.08 -3.60 5.42
C ALA A 65 32.67 -4.88 6.01
N THR A 66 32.24 -5.23 7.22
CA THR A 66 32.56 -6.52 7.87
C THR A 66 31.94 -7.70 7.11
N ASP A 67 32.38 -8.92 7.40
CA ASP A 67 31.80 -10.12 6.77
C ASP A 67 30.30 -10.30 7.10
N ALA A 68 29.85 -9.89 8.28
CA ALA A 68 28.44 -9.91 8.64
C ALA A 68 27.63 -8.92 7.79
N GLU A 69 28.13 -7.68 7.64
CA GLU A 69 27.51 -6.64 6.81
C GLU A 69 27.52 -6.97 5.32
N ARG A 70 28.56 -7.66 4.85
CA ARG A 70 28.59 -8.18 3.47
C ARG A 70 27.46 -9.16 3.23
N ARG A 71 27.30 -10.16 4.11
CA ARG A 71 26.20 -11.14 4.01
C ARG A 71 24.83 -10.47 4.07
N GLU A 72 24.67 -9.47 4.93
CA GLU A 72 23.40 -8.70 5.02
C GLU A 72 23.14 -7.92 3.74
N ALA A 73 24.13 -7.21 3.20
CA ALA A 73 24.01 -6.47 1.94
C ALA A 73 23.68 -7.38 0.76
N GLU A 74 24.30 -8.57 0.70
CA GLU A 74 24.03 -9.59 -0.32
C GLU A 74 22.60 -10.11 -0.22
N ALA A 75 22.11 -10.41 0.98
CA ALA A 75 20.73 -10.82 1.21
C ALA A 75 19.73 -9.72 0.80
N LEU A 76 19.99 -8.47 1.16
CA LEU A 76 19.18 -7.32 0.75
C LEU A 76 19.19 -7.10 -0.76
N TRP A 77 20.32 -7.35 -1.41
CA TRP A 77 20.43 -7.20 -2.86
C TRP A 77 19.66 -8.30 -3.61
N GLU A 78 19.74 -9.56 -3.13
CA GLU A 78 18.94 -10.65 -3.68
C GLU A 78 17.43 -10.39 -3.45
N ASP A 79 17.04 -9.89 -2.28
CA ASP A 79 15.66 -9.50 -2.02
C ASP A 79 15.21 -8.38 -2.98
N ALA A 80 16.03 -7.35 -3.20
CA ALA A 80 15.73 -6.26 -4.13
C ALA A 80 15.57 -6.71 -5.60
N LYS A 81 16.18 -7.85 -5.99
CA LYS A 81 15.94 -8.46 -7.30
C LYS A 81 14.54 -9.05 -7.44
N GLN A 82 13.95 -9.52 -6.34
CA GLN A 82 12.59 -10.06 -6.35
C GLN A 82 11.54 -9.01 -6.69
N ASP A 83 11.86 -7.72 -6.60
CA ASP A 83 11.03 -6.62 -7.11
C ASP A 83 10.75 -6.72 -8.62
N SER A 84 11.53 -7.53 -9.35
CA SER A 84 11.26 -7.91 -10.72
C SER A 84 10.17 -8.98 -10.86
N THR A 85 9.69 -9.55 -9.73
CA THR A 85 8.61 -10.53 -9.75
C THR A 85 7.40 -9.89 -10.41
N ARG A 86 6.95 -10.48 -11.51
CA ARG A 86 5.84 -9.98 -12.32
C ARG A 86 4.59 -9.95 -11.46
N LEU A 87 4.09 -8.75 -11.18
CA LEU A 87 2.71 -8.62 -10.74
C LEU A 87 1.82 -9.29 -11.78
N ALA A 88 0.95 -10.17 -11.34
CA ALA A 88 -0.10 -10.70 -12.21
C ALA A 88 -0.88 -9.49 -12.78
N ASN A 89 -1.08 -9.47 -14.09
CA ASN A 89 -1.73 -8.37 -14.79
C ASN A 89 -1.05 -6.99 -14.63
N ALA A 90 0.29 -6.95 -14.64
CA ALA A 90 1.06 -5.70 -14.48
C ALA A 90 0.66 -4.58 -15.46
N ALA A 91 0.13 -4.92 -16.64
CA ALA A 91 -0.40 -3.96 -17.60
C ALA A 91 -1.67 -3.23 -17.10
N ALA A 92 -2.38 -3.82 -16.14
CA ALA A 92 -3.59 -3.23 -15.56
C ALA A 92 -3.33 -2.11 -14.54
N TYR A 93 -2.07 -1.79 -14.27
CA TYR A 93 -1.69 -0.78 -13.27
C TYR A 93 -0.94 0.37 -13.89
N THR A 94 -1.22 1.59 -13.45
CA THR A 94 -0.28 2.72 -13.63
C THR A 94 1.05 2.41 -12.91
N PRO A 95 2.14 3.11 -13.20
CA PRO A 95 3.41 2.93 -12.50
C PRO A 95 3.28 3.04 -10.97
N GLU A 96 2.49 4.01 -10.49
CA GLU A 96 2.22 4.27 -9.07
C GLU A 96 1.41 3.13 -8.44
N ALA A 97 0.34 2.69 -9.10
CA ALA A 97 -0.49 1.58 -8.64
C ALA A 97 0.28 0.25 -8.63
N ARG A 98 1.25 0.05 -9.54
CA ARG A 98 2.17 -1.10 -9.48
C ARG A 98 3.04 -1.06 -8.24
N THR A 99 3.54 0.11 -7.88
CA THR A 99 4.36 0.27 -6.68
C THR A 99 3.53 -0.04 -5.44
N TYR A 100 2.31 0.48 -5.37
CA TYR A 100 1.36 0.18 -4.30
C TYR A 100 1.08 -1.32 -4.19
N ALA A 101 0.68 -1.97 -5.29
CA ALA A 101 0.36 -3.40 -5.30
C ALA A 101 1.55 -4.30 -4.89
N ARG A 102 2.78 -3.89 -5.20
CA ARG A 102 4.00 -4.59 -4.73
C ARG A 102 4.23 -4.41 -3.23
N GLN A 103 4.11 -3.18 -2.73
CA GLN A 103 4.28 -2.93 -1.30
C GLN A 103 3.18 -3.60 -0.48
N GLU A 104 1.93 -3.54 -0.94
CA GLU A 104 0.82 -4.26 -0.32
C GLU A 104 1.08 -5.77 -0.31
N ALA A 105 1.67 -6.32 -1.39
CA ALA A 105 2.03 -7.74 -1.46
C ALA A 105 3.11 -8.17 -0.45
N ASP A 106 3.94 -7.26 0.00
CA ASP A 106 4.98 -7.50 1.01
C ASP A 106 4.50 -7.16 2.45
N ALA A 107 3.34 -6.52 2.59
CA ALA A 107 2.81 -6.12 3.89
C ALA A 107 2.32 -7.33 4.70
N THR A 108 2.53 -7.28 6.01
CA THR A 108 1.96 -8.22 7.00
C THR A 108 0.70 -7.67 7.66
N GLU A 109 0.50 -6.35 7.57
CA GLU A 109 -0.69 -5.68 8.05
C GLU A 109 -1.04 -4.48 7.16
N VAL A 110 -2.32 -4.33 6.85
CA VAL A 110 -2.89 -3.19 6.13
C VAL A 110 -3.92 -2.51 7.03
N ARG A 111 -3.77 -1.21 7.25
CA ARG A 111 -4.75 -0.36 7.92
C ARG A 111 -5.22 0.70 6.95
N THR A 112 -6.52 0.78 6.72
CA THR A 112 -7.07 1.73 5.74
C THR A 112 -8.26 2.48 6.30
N ILE A 113 -8.33 3.78 5.99
CA ILE A 113 -9.50 4.62 6.22
C ILE A 113 -10.04 5.01 4.84
N GLU A 114 -11.29 4.71 4.58
CA GLU A 114 -11.95 5.00 3.31
C GLU A 114 -13.28 5.73 3.53
N MET A 115 -13.50 6.79 2.76
CA MET A 115 -14.65 7.68 2.97
C MET A 115 -15.73 7.54 1.93
N ILE A 116 -15.38 7.16 0.71
CA ILE A 116 -16.27 7.28 -0.45
C ILE A 116 -16.54 5.94 -1.13
N VAL A 117 -15.56 5.04 -1.07
CA VAL A 117 -15.64 3.71 -1.70
C VAL A 117 -15.26 2.62 -0.70
N ILE A 118 -15.69 1.41 -0.96
CA ILE A 118 -15.22 0.24 -0.19
C ILE A 118 -13.75 0.00 -0.52
N PRO A 119 -12.88 -0.28 0.49
CA PRO A 119 -11.47 -0.61 0.24
C PRO A 119 -11.30 -1.72 -0.78
N GLY A 120 -10.32 -1.59 -1.69
CA GLY A 120 -10.14 -2.52 -2.81
C GLY A 120 -10.04 -3.98 -2.39
N LEU A 121 -9.31 -4.29 -1.30
CA LEU A 121 -9.18 -5.66 -0.80
C LEU A 121 -10.51 -6.27 -0.33
N LEU A 122 -11.54 -5.45 -0.06
CA LEU A 122 -12.87 -5.88 0.39
C LEU A 122 -13.93 -5.86 -0.73
N GLN A 123 -13.59 -5.41 -1.95
CA GLN A 123 -14.54 -5.27 -3.05
C GLN A 123 -14.90 -6.63 -3.67
N THR A 124 -16.17 -6.77 -4.07
CA THR A 124 -16.58 -7.81 -5.05
C THR A 124 -16.12 -7.43 -6.45
N ALA A 125 -16.00 -8.41 -7.35
CA ALA A 125 -15.65 -8.15 -8.75
C ALA A 125 -16.65 -7.22 -9.44
N ALA A 126 -17.95 -7.36 -9.15
CA ALA A 126 -19.00 -6.53 -9.72
C ALA A 126 -18.93 -5.08 -9.23
N TYR A 127 -18.69 -4.88 -7.93
CA TYR A 127 -18.49 -3.55 -7.35
C TYR A 127 -17.24 -2.87 -7.94
N ALA A 128 -16.12 -3.57 -8.00
CA ALA A 128 -14.86 -3.07 -8.58
C ALA A 128 -15.03 -2.68 -10.06
N SER A 129 -15.77 -3.50 -10.83
CA SER A 129 -16.10 -3.20 -12.22
C SER A 129 -16.92 -1.93 -12.35
N ALA A 130 -17.96 -1.74 -11.50
CA ALA A 130 -18.80 -0.56 -11.51
C ALA A 130 -18.01 0.72 -11.14
N VAL A 131 -17.14 0.66 -10.12
CA VAL A 131 -16.26 1.78 -9.76
C VAL A 131 -15.33 2.12 -10.94
N ARG A 132 -14.72 1.12 -11.56
CA ARG A 132 -13.80 1.31 -12.69
C ARG A 132 -14.50 1.94 -13.89
N LEU A 133 -15.70 1.50 -14.23
CA LEU A 133 -16.51 2.05 -15.32
C LEU A 133 -16.91 3.51 -15.04
N ALA A 134 -17.31 3.82 -13.82
CA ALA A 134 -17.65 5.19 -13.44
C ALA A 134 -16.45 6.15 -13.55
N GLY A 135 -15.24 5.67 -13.21
CA GLY A 135 -14.00 6.42 -13.30
C GLY A 135 -13.34 6.43 -14.68
N GLN A 136 -13.88 5.76 -15.68
CA GLN A 136 -13.21 5.48 -16.96
C GLN A 136 -12.70 6.72 -17.70
N ARG A 137 -13.35 7.86 -17.54
CA ARG A 137 -12.92 9.14 -18.16
C ARG A 137 -11.65 9.74 -17.55
N PHE A 138 -11.30 9.31 -16.34
CA PHE A 138 -10.14 9.80 -15.57
C PHE A 138 -9.04 8.76 -15.43
N LEU A 139 -9.33 7.52 -15.81
CA LEU A 139 -8.41 6.39 -15.73
C LEU A 139 -7.81 6.11 -17.10
N ASP A 140 -6.68 5.40 -17.11
CA ASP A 140 -6.05 5.00 -18.37
C ASP A 140 -7.02 4.11 -19.20
N PRO A 141 -7.49 4.60 -20.37
CA PRO A 141 -8.44 3.88 -21.20
C PRO A 141 -7.82 2.63 -21.86
N SER A 142 -6.49 2.51 -21.88
CA SER A 142 -5.79 1.35 -22.43
C SER A 142 -5.90 0.11 -21.54
N VAL A 143 -6.36 0.26 -20.30
CA VAL A 143 -6.53 -0.85 -19.35
C VAL A 143 -7.99 -1.33 -19.36
N PRO A 144 -8.29 -2.51 -19.93
CA PRO A 144 -9.63 -3.09 -19.91
C PRO A 144 -10.13 -3.33 -18.48
N VAL A 145 -11.44 -3.17 -18.27
CA VAL A 145 -12.08 -3.32 -16.95
C VAL A 145 -11.85 -4.70 -16.36
N ASP A 146 -11.99 -5.74 -17.16
CA ASP A 146 -11.76 -7.14 -16.78
C ASP A 146 -10.34 -7.39 -16.30
N GLN A 147 -9.34 -6.78 -16.95
CA GLN A 147 -7.94 -6.86 -16.49
C GLN A 147 -7.73 -6.15 -15.15
N ALA A 148 -8.35 -4.99 -14.95
CA ALA A 148 -8.26 -4.27 -13.67
C ALA A 148 -8.91 -5.08 -12.54
N VAL A 149 -10.08 -5.70 -12.80
CA VAL A 149 -10.76 -6.59 -11.84
C VAL A 149 -9.94 -7.84 -11.56
N ALA A 150 -9.34 -8.48 -12.57
CA ALA A 150 -8.47 -9.63 -12.39
C ALA A 150 -7.19 -9.27 -11.57
N ALA A 151 -6.66 -8.06 -11.77
CA ALA A 151 -5.55 -7.55 -10.99
C ALA A 151 -5.93 -7.37 -9.50
N LEU A 152 -7.12 -6.84 -9.22
CA LEU A 152 -7.65 -6.74 -7.85
C LEU A 152 -7.86 -8.12 -7.23
N ALA A 153 -8.48 -9.06 -7.94
CA ALA A 153 -8.67 -10.43 -7.47
C ALA A 153 -7.33 -11.11 -7.15
N SER A 154 -6.27 -10.78 -7.89
CA SER A 154 -4.91 -11.26 -7.61
C SER A 154 -4.35 -10.72 -6.29
N ARG A 155 -4.64 -9.47 -5.94
CA ARG A 155 -4.27 -8.88 -4.64
C ARG A 155 -5.04 -9.54 -3.50
N GLN A 156 -6.35 -9.74 -3.66
CA GLN A 156 -7.24 -10.35 -2.67
C GLN A 156 -6.85 -11.80 -2.31
N ARG A 157 -6.19 -12.54 -3.19
CA ARG A 157 -5.66 -13.88 -2.87
C ARG A 157 -4.65 -13.92 -1.73
N ARG A 158 -4.15 -12.77 -1.32
CA ARG A 158 -3.21 -12.64 -0.20
C ARG A 158 -3.89 -12.38 1.16
N LEU A 159 -5.20 -12.15 1.17
CA LEU A 159 -5.94 -11.93 2.42
C LEU A 159 -5.71 -13.02 3.47
N PRO A 160 -5.65 -14.32 3.11
CA PRO A 160 -5.18 -15.33 4.06
C PRO A 160 -3.73 -15.03 4.49
N GLY A 161 -3.54 -14.73 5.79
CA GLY A 161 -2.24 -14.37 6.37
C GLY A 161 -1.88 -12.88 6.34
N LEU A 162 -2.76 -12.02 5.80
CA LEU A 162 -2.66 -10.57 5.88
C LEU A 162 -3.62 -10.04 6.93
N ARG A 163 -3.12 -9.33 7.94
CA ARG A 163 -3.99 -8.60 8.87
C ARG A 163 -4.54 -7.36 8.20
N LEU A 164 -5.85 -7.27 8.08
CA LEU A 164 -6.54 -6.12 7.49
C LEU A 164 -7.44 -5.44 8.52
N HIS A 165 -7.21 -4.17 8.77
CA HIS A 165 -8.12 -3.34 9.56
C HIS A 165 -8.62 -2.19 8.69
N ALA A 166 -9.90 -2.23 8.36
CA ALA A 166 -10.58 -1.21 7.53
C ALA A 166 -11.55 -0.39 8.38
N VAL A 167 -11.38 0.92 8.37
CA VAL A 167 -12.32 1.90 8.89
C VAL A 167 -12.99 2.57 7.71
N ILE A 168 -14.31 2.44 7.58
CA ILE A 168 -15.08 2.85 6.42
C ILE A 168 -16.12 3.88 6.86
N ASP A 169 -16.18 5.04 6.22
CA ASP A 169 -17.25 6.00 6.46
C ASP A 169 -18.60 5.43 5.99
N GLU A 170 -19.64 5.66 6.77
CA GLU A 170 -21.01 5.20 6.47
C GLU A 170 -21.49 5.67 5.08
N ALA A 171 -21.01 6.82 4.58
CA ALA A 171 -21.34 7.33 3.24
C ALA A 171 -20.95 6.34 2.12
N ALA A 172 -19.84 5.61 2.27
CA ALA A 172 -19.42 4.59 1.30
C ALA A 172 -20.41 3.43 1.23
N LEU A 173 -21.09 3.11 2.34
CA LEU A 173 -22.06 2.03 2.44
C LEU A 173 -23.44 2.41 1.87
N HIS A 174 -23.77 3.69 1.85
CA HIS A 174 -25.02 4.21 1.30
C HIS A 174 -24.95 4.50 -0.20
N ARG A 175 -23.77 4.61 -0.77
CA ARG A 175 -23.59 4.85 -2.19
C ARG A 175 -23.87 3.57 -2.98
N VAL A 176 -25.00 3.52 -3.66
CA VAL A 176 -25.46 2.35 -4.44
C VAL A 176 -24.63 2.22 -5.72
N VAL A 177 -23.42 1.67 -5.59
CA VAL A 177 -22.49 1.45 -6.70
C VAL A 177 -22.91 0.24 -7.49
N GLY A 178 -23.07 0.40 -8.80
CA GLY A 178 -23.44 -0.70 -9.71
C GLY A 178 -24.89 -1.15 -9.64
N GLY A 179 -25.72 -0.43 -8.88
CA GLY A 179 -27.12 -0.79 -8.64
C GLY A 179 -27.36 -1.59 -7.35
N PRO A 180 -28.65 -1.75 -6.96
CA PRO A 180 -29.02 -2.37 -5.68
C PRO A 180 -28.46 -3.79 -5.50
N ASP A 181 -28.52 -4.63 -6.52
CA ASP A 181 -28.05 -6.03 -6.46
C ASP A 181 -26.53 -6.12 -6.23
N VAL A 182 -25.74 -5.28 -6.95
CA VAL A 182 -24.30 -5.23 -6.81
C VAL A 182 -23.92 -4.72 -5.40
N MET A 183 -24.60 -3.68 -4.94
CA MET A 183 -24.33 -3.12 -3.61
C MET A 183 -24.77 -4.08 -2.50
N HIS A 184 -25.91 -4.76 -2.64
CA HIS A 184 -26.33 -5.80 -1.70
C HIS A 184 -25.28 -6.93 -1.60
N ALA A 185 -24.79 -7.42 -2.75
CA ALA A 185 -23.74 -8.46 -2.78
C ALA A 185 -22.44 -7.95 -2.12
N GLN A 186 -22.10 -6.67 -2.35
CA GLN A 186 -20.93 -6.04 -1.73
C GLN A 186 -21.06 -5.95 -0.20
N LEU A 187 -22.19 -5.50 0.33
CA LEU A 187 -22.43 -5.44 1.78
C LEU A 187 -22.45 -6.85 2.41
N SER A 188 -23.00 -7.84 1.71
CA SER A 188 -22.97 -9.24 2.14
C SER A 188 -21.53 -9.77 2.20
N GLN A 189 -20.69 -9.43 1.23
CA GLN A 189 -19.26 -9.75 1.23
C GLN A 189 -18.54 -9.17 2.45
N LEU A 190 -18.81 -7.92 2.81
CA LEU A 190 -18.22 -7.30 4.01
C LEU A 190 -18.56 -8.09 5.27
N LEU A 191 -19.81 -8.55 5.41
CA LEU A 191 -20.25 -9.37 6.55
C LEU A 191 -19.55 -10.72 6.61
N GLU A 192 -19.33 -11.38 5.47
CA GLU A 192 -18.58 -12.63 5.40
C GLU A 192 -17.10 -12.43 5.74
N MET A 193 -16.48 -11.38 5.21
CA MET A 193 -15.08 -11.08 5.49
C MET A 193 -14.85 -10.68 6.94
N ALA A 194 -15.78 -9.96 7.56
CA ALA A 194 -15.71 -9.59 8.98
C ALA A 194 -15.76 -10.79 9.96
N ARG A 195 -16.05 -12.00 9.47
CA ARG A 195 -15.97 -13.24 10.27
C ARG A 195 -14.57 -13.85 10.31
N GLN A 196 -13.68 -13.41 9.44
CA GLN A 196 -12.32 -13.91 9.38
C GLN A 196 -11.48 -13.29 10.51
N PRO A 197 -10.64 -14.06 11.21
CA PRO A 197 -9.92 -13.59 12.39
C PRO A 197 -8.92 -12.46 12.07
N ASP A 198 -8.40 -12.42 10.86
CA ASP A 198 -7.40 -11.44 10.44
C ASP A 198 -8.01 -10.19 9.79
N ILE A 199 -9.36 -10.09 9.72
CA ILE A 199 -10.05 -8.98 9.09
C ILE A 199 -10.93 -8.25 10.10
N THR A 200 -10.61 -6.99 10.35
CA THR A 200 -11.42 -6.09 11.19
C THR A 200 -12.06 -5.03 10.29
N ILE A 201 -13.38 -4.89 10.37
CA ILE A 201 -14.14 -3.87 9.65
C ILE A 201 -14.90 -3.04 10.67
N GLN A 202 -14.67 -1.72 10.67
CA GLN A 202 -15.37 -0.75 11.50
C GLN A 202 -15.96 0.35 10.63
N VAL A 203 -17.07 0.92 11.04
CA VAL A 203 -17.79 1.96 10.33
C VAL A 203 -17.80 3.24 11.16
N ILE A 204 -17.43 4.36 10.54
CA ILE A 204 -17.66 5.69 11.10
C ILE A 204 -19.11 6.07 10.78
N PRO A 205 -20.01 6.13 11.77
CA PRO A 205 -21.42 6.42 11.52
C PRO A 205 -21.63 7.90 11.22
N PHE A 206 -22.66 8.25 10.45
CA PHE A 206 -23.05 9.65 10.23
C PHE A 206 -23.24 10.43 11.53
N GLY A 207 -23.68 9.76 12.59
CA GLY A 207 -23.83 10.36 13.91
C GLY A 207 -22.54 10.77 14.61
N ALA A 208 -21.38 10.34 14.11
CA ALA A 208 -20.09 10.78 14.65
C ALA A 208 -19.81 12.26 14.39
N GLY A 209 -20.49 12.87 13.41
CA GLY A 209 -20.27 14.25 13.04
C GLY A 209 -18.91 14.48 12.37
N ALA A 210 -18.23 15.56 12.74
CA ALA A 210 -16.91 15.87 12.19
C ALA A 210 -15.82 15.05 12.88
N TYR A 211 -14.86 14.51 12.09
CA TYR A 211 -13.72 13.75 12.57
C TYR A 211 -12.42 14.11 11.80
N GLY A 212 -11.28 13.79 12.39
CA GLY A 212 -10.00 14.38 11.99
C GLY A 212 -9.56 14.14 10.54
N THR A 213 -9.85 12.97 9.95
CA THR A 213 -9.47 12.66 8.54
C THR A 213 -10.48 13.13 7.50
N MET A 214 -11.60 13.67 7.90
CA MET A 214 -12.69 14.03 6.99
C MET A 214 -12.27 14.97 5.85
N SER A 215 -11.29 15.84 6.09
CA SER A 215 -10.75 16.75 5.08
C SER A 215 -9.57 16.18 4.28
N GLY A 216 -8.97 15.09 4.73
CA GLY A 216 -7.72 14.55 4.15
C GLY A 216 -7.90 13.45 3.10
N GLY A 217 -9.11 12.92 2.94
CA GLY A 217 -9.34 11.75 2.07
C GLY A 217 -8.91 10.42 2.70
N GLY A 218 -8.98 9.34 1.91
CA GLY A 218 -8.57 8.00 2.34
C GLY A 218 -7.05 7.89 2.52
N ALA A 219 -6.65 7.00 3.44
CA ALA A 219 -5.23 6.70 3.68
C ALA A 219 -5.06 5.21 3.97
N THR A 220 -4.03 4.60 3.40
CA THR A 220 -3.67 3.20 3.67
C THR A 220 -2.26 3.11 4.23
N ALA A 221 -2.14 2.63 5.46
CA ALA A 221 -0.87 2.32 6.08
C ALA A 221 -0.51 0.85 5.84
N LEU A 222 0.71 0.61 5.38
CA LEU A 222 1.30 -0.71 5.18
C LEU A 222 2.35 -0.94 6.26
N ARG A 223 2.18 -2.03 7.03
CA ARG A 223 3.16 -2.48 8.01
C ARG A 223 3.82 -3.76 7.51
N PHE A 224 5.06 -3.92 7.83
CA PHE A 224 5.90 -5.02 7.37
C PHE A 224 6.47 -5.78 8.56
N ASP A 225 7.24 -6.82 8.29
CA ASP A 225 7.90 -7.60 9.35
C ASP A 225 8.83 -6.75 10.22
N ALA A 226 9.15 -7.28 11.41
CA ALA A 226 9.95 -6.58 12.41
C ALA A 226 11.25 -6.01 11.84
N GLY A 227 11.44 -4.70 12.07
CA GLY A 227 12.60 -3.94 11.61
C GLY A 227 12.43 -3.20 10.29
N ASP A 228 11.37 -3.46 9.54
CA ASP A 228 11.09 -2.69 8.32
C ASP A 228 10.19 -1.48 8.62
N PRO A 229 10.53 -0.28 8.11
CA PRO A 229 9.72 0.90 8.33
C PRO A 229 8.35 0.78 7.63
N SER A 230 7.30 1.15 8.34
CA SER A 230 5.95 1.29 7.78
C SER A 230 5.91 2.42 6.75
N SER A 231 4.93 2.38 5.85
CA SER A 231 4.67 3.45 4.88
C SER A 231 3.18 3.72 4.78
N VAL A 232 2.82 4.95 4.38
CA VAL A 232 1.42 5.33 4.14
C VAL A 232 1.25 5.73 2.69
N TYR A 233 0.19 5.26 2.08
CA TYR A 233 -0.24 5.64 0.74
C TYR A 233 -1.49 6.50 0.83
N LEU A 234 -1.44 7.67 0.21
CA LEU A 234 -2.55 8.60 0.08
C LEU A 234 -2.99 8.60 -1.38
N GLU A 235 -4.25 8.22 -1.62
CA GLU A 235 -4.83 8.20 -2.96
C GLU A 235 -5.55 9.52 -3.26
N TYR A 236 -5.39 10.02 -4.48
CA TYR A 236 -6.09 11.20 -4.98
C TYR A 236 -6.43 11.03 -6.47
N ALA A 237 -7.30 11.89 -7.00
CA ALA A 237 -7.66 11.86 -8.42
C ALA A 237 -6.41 12.08 -9.29
N GLY A 238 -6.04 11.04 -10.05
CA GLY A 238 -4.87 11.05 -10.93
C GLY A 238 -3.61 10.36 -10.38
N GLY A 239 -3.67 9.75 -9.18
CA GLY A 239 -2.53 8.98 -8.66
C GLY A 239 -2.54 8.79 -7.16
N GLY A 240 -1.35 8.75 -6.58
CA GLY A 240 -1.17 8.62 -5.15
C GLY A 240 0.21 9.10 -4.70
N LYS A 241 0.34 9.33 -3.42
CA LYS A 241 1.57 9.80 -2.79
C LYS A 241 1.98 8.88 -1.65
N TRP A 242 3.25 8.52 -1.61
CA TRP A 242 3.86 7.82 -0.48
C TRP A 242 4.30 8.80 0.60
N VAL A 243 4.00 8.47 1.85
CA VAL A 243 4.54 9.09 3.04
C VAL A 243 5.45 8.05 3.70
N ASP A 244 6.74 8.36 3.74
CA ASP A 244 7.80 7.45 4.20
C ASP A 244 8.65 8.06 5.32
N ASN A 245 8.45 9.35 5.63
CA ASN A 245 9.09 9.95 6.78
C ASN A 245 8.54 9.29 8.05
N PRO A 246 9.39 8.69 8.92
CA PRO A 246 8.91 7.94 10.09
C PRO A 246 8.00 8.74 11.01
N ALA A 247 8.31 10.04 11.24
CA ALA A 247 7.50 10.89 12.12
C ALA A 247 6.11 11.21 11.53
N ASP A 248 6.00 11.29 10.19
CA ASP A 248 4.71 11.51 9.54
C ASP A 248 3.93 10.20 9.45
N VAL A 249 4.58 9.08 9.18
CA VAL A 249 3.95 7.74 9.22
C VAL A 249 3.36 7.46 10.61
N GLU A 250 4.11 7.77 11.68
CA GLU A 250 3.65 7.61 13.06
C GLU A 250 2.37 8.42 13.34
N LYS A 251 2.29 9.67 12.86
CA LYS A 251 1.08 10.49 12.98
C LYS A 251 -0.14 9.83 12.32
N TYR A 252 0.04 9.24 11.12
CA TYR A 252 -1.05 8.54 10.44
C TYR A 252 -1.48 7.28 11.19
N LEU A 253 -0.55 6.53 11.77
CA LEU A 253 -0.85 5.34 12.56
C LEU A 253 -1.61 5.69 13.84
N LEU A 254 -1.16 6.70 14.58
CA LEU A 254 -1.85 7.22 15.79
C LEU A 254 -3.25 7.72 15.43
N HIS A 255 -3.36 8.44 14.31
CA HIS A 255 -4.64 8.95 13.85
C HIS A 255 -5.60 7.83 13.46
N PHE A 256 -5.11 6.77 12.80
CA PHE A 256 -5.90 5.58 12.51
C PHE A 256 -6.40 4.93 13.81
N GLU A 257 -5.53 4.78 14.81
CA GLU A 257 -5.89 4.18 16.10
C GLU A 257 -6.95 5.01 16.83
N ASP A 258 -6.82 6.33 16.82
CA ASP A 258 -7.82 7.24 17.40
C ASP A 258 -9.18 7.11 16.68
N MET A 259 -9.19 7.10 15.34
CA MET A 259 -10.42 6.90 14.57
C MET A 259 -11.09 5.57 14.89
N ALA A 260 -10.33 4.50 14.93
CA ALA A 260 -10.84 3.16 15.21
C ALA A 260 -11.36 2.99 16.64
N ALA A 261 -10.73 3.67 17.63
CA ALA A 261 -11.06 3.52 19.04
C ALA A 261 -12.14 4.48 19.55
N GLN A 262 -12.16 5.73 19.00
CA GLN A 262 -12.98 6.81 19.57
C GLN A 262 -14.15 7.23 18.67
N VAL A 263 -14.04 7.01 17.35
CA VAL A 263 -14.99 7.55 16.37
C VAL A 263 -15.81 6.45 15.69
N ALA A 264 -15.16 5.37 15.29
CA ALA A 264 -15.82 4.27 14.62
C ALA A 264 -16.63 3.40 15.60
N LEU A 265 -17.71 2.82 15.10
CA LEU A 265 -18.45 1.78 15.79
C LEU A 265 -17.56 0.57 16.08
N SER A 266 -17.84 -0.18 17.13
CA SER A 266 -17.20 -1.48 17.35
C SER A 266 -17.42 -2.41 16.13
N PRO A 267 -16.57 -3.43 15.91
CA PRO A 267 -16.77 -4.39 14.82
C PRO A 267 -18.15 -5.05 14.82
N LYS A 268 -18.70 -5.32 16.01
CA LYS A 268 -20.05 -5.91 16.18
C LYS A 268 -21.16 -4.94 15.75
N GLU A 269 -21.09 -3.70 16.19
CA GLU A 269 -22.05 -2.64 15.83
C GLU A 269 -21.93 -2.29 14.32
N SER A 270 -20.72 -2.25 13.79
CA SER A 270 -20.46 -2.05 12.36
C SER A 270 -21.12 -3.16 11.52
N ALA A 271 -20.96 -4.42 11.93
CA ALA A 271 -21.63 -5.55 11.27
C ALA A 271 -23.16 -5.46 11.35
N ALA A 272 -23.71 -4.94 12.46
CA ALA A 272 -25.15 -4.73 12.60
C ALA A 272 -25.65 -3.65 11.65
N LEU A 273 -24.93 -2.53 11.52
CA LEU A 273 -25.25 -1.45 10.59
C LEU A 273 -25.17 -1.94 9.13
N ILE A 274 -24.09 -2.62 8.73
CA ILE A 274 -23.92 -3.17 7.38
C ILE A 274 -25.07 -4.13 7.05
N ARG A 275 -25.48 -5.00 7.99
CA ARG A 275 -26.61 -5.92 7.78
C ARG A 275 -27.93 -5.19 7.58
N LYS A 276 -28.20 -4.15 8.37
CA LYS A 276 -29.39 -3.30 8.21
C LYS A 276 -29.44 -2.69 6.82
N LEU A 277 -28.32 -2.12 6.33
CA LEU A 277 -28.25 -1.53 4.99
C LEU A 277 -28.41 -2.57 3.89
N ALA A 278 -27.79 -3.75 4.04
CA ALA A 278 -27.97 -4.83 3.07
C ALA A 278 -29.43 -5.31 2.98
N THR A 279 -30.13 -5.38 4.11
CA THR A 279 -31.56 -5.78 4.12
C THR A 279 -32.42 -4.73 3.41
N ALA A 280 -32.21 -3.43 3.66
CA ALA A 280 -32.96 -2.35 3.04
C ALA A 280 -32.84 -2.34 1.50
N LEU A 281 -31.68 -2.73 0.95
CA LEU A 281 -31.49 -2.83 -0.50
C LEU A 281 -32.27 -3.98 -1.18
N LYS A 282 -32.78 -4.97 -0.42
CA LYS A 282 -33.63 -6.04 -0.96
C LYS A 282 -35.09 -5.66 -1.07
N GLU A 283 -35.49 -4.66 -0.29
CA GLU A 283 -36.88 -4.21 -0.20
C GLU A 283 -37.18 -3.11 -1.22
N THR A 284 -36.15 -2.63 -1.93
CA THR A 284 -36.22 -1.59 -2.97
C THR A 284 -36.18 -2.23 -4.36
#